data_681887f9c8ce27f9e4b0374e54fd6500
#
_entry.id   681887f9c8ce27f9e4b0374e54fd6500
#
_cell.length_a   1.000
_cell.length_b   1.000
_cell.length_c   1.000
_cell.angle_alpha   90.00
_cell.angle_beta   90.00
_cell.angle_gamma   90.00
#
_symmetry.space_group_name_H-M   'P 1'
#
loop_
_entity.id
_entity.type
_entity.pdbx_description
1 polymer ?
#
loop_
_entity_poly.entity_id
_entity_poly.type
_entity_poly.pdbx_seq_one_letter_code
_entity_poly.pdbx_strand_id
1 'polypeptide(L)'
;HEAGVSSYHHNIETSKRNFPNICTTHTYDMKIETLKKVKAEGMYACSGGIIGMGETWEDRLDMAVSLAEVGVDSIPLNALMPIAGTPLEGLEHINEPDILRTVSFFRYINPKADIRLGAGRALLTNDGELAFKSGASATITGNMLTTVACATIRSDKEMLEGMGRNVTPEYMK
;
A
#
# COMPACT_ATOMS: atom_id res chain seq x y z
N HIS A 1 12.24 1.86 -19.72
CA HIS A 1 12.02 0.54 -20.29
C HIS A 1 13.22 0.11 -21.17
N GLU A 2 13.63 0.91 -22.15
CA GLU A 2 14.78 0.61 -23.03
C GLU A 2 16.08 0.38 -22.25
N ALA A 3 16.25 1.05 -21.10
CA ALA A 3 17.40 0.85 -20.20
C ALA A 3 17.30 -0.42 -19.33
N GLY A 4 16.27 -1.28 -19.52
CA GLY A 4 16.06 -2.52 -18.77
C GLY A 4 15.27 -2.35 -17.49
N VAL A 5 14.65 -1.18 -17.22
CA VAL A 5 13.74 -1.00 -16.09
C VAL A 5 12.41 -1.68 -16.37
N SER A 6 12.02 -2.65 -15.55
CA SER A 6 10.80 -3.44 -15.72
C SER A 6 9.66 -3.04 -14.78
N SER A 7 9.96 -2.31 -13.70
CA SER A 7 8.99 -1.91 -12.68
C SER A 7 9.18 -0.45 -12.28
N TYR A 8 8.07 0.24 -12.05
CA TYR A 8 8.07 1.65 -11.63
C TYR A 8 7.15 1.86 -10.43
N HIS A 9 7.68 2.49 -9.38
CA HIS A 9 6.92 2.83 -8.18
C HIS A 9 6.57 4.31 -8.14
N HIS A 10 5.27 4.62 -8.02
CA HIS A 10 4.79 6.01 -7.95
C HIS A 10 3.44 6.09 -7.25
N ASN A 11 3.43 6.32 -5.95
CA ASN A 11 2.19 6.41 -5.17
C ASN A 11 1.33 7.60 -5.58
N ILE A 12 0.01 7.41 -5.59
CA ILE A 12 -0.96 8.51 -5.69
C ILE A 12 -1.26 9.14 -4.32
N GLU A 13 -0.85 8.51 -3.25
CA GLU A 13 -0.91 8.88 -1.82
C GLU A 13 -2.31 8.89 -1.22
N THR A 14 -3.30 9.48 -1.87
CA THR A 14 -4.68 9.63 -1.39
C THR A 14 -5.64 9.79 -2.58
N SER A 15 -6.90 10.17 -2.34
CA SER A 15 -7.87 10.51 -3.40
C SER A 15 -7.51 11.83 -4.11
N LYS A 16 -8.08 12.03 -5.31
CA LYS A 16 -7.98 13.31 -6.03
C LYS A 16 -8.53 14.48 -5.20
N ARG A 17 -9.62 14.26 -4.48
CA ARG A 17 -10.28 15.27 -3.64
C ARG A 17 -9.41 15.68 -2.46
N ASN A 18 -8.77 14.72 -1.79
CA ASN A 18 -7.95 14.98 -0.62
C ASN A 18 -6.51 15.39 -0.96
N PHE A 19 -6.03 15.12 -2.16
CA PHE A 19 -4.64 15.36 -2.57
C PHE A 19 -4.14 16.79 -2.34
N PRO A 20 -4.93 17.86 -2.62
CA PRO A 20 -4.51 19.25 -2.36
C PRO A 20 -4.25 19.57 -0.88
N ASN A 21 -4.84 18.80 0.05
CA ASN A 21 -4.60 18.95 1.49
C ASN A 21 -3.25 18.37 1.93
N ILE A 22 -2.68 17.46 1.12
CA ILE A 22 -1.46 16.71 1.45
C ILE A 22 -0.25 17.25 0.66
N CYS A 23 -0.47 17.68 -0.58
CA CYS A 23 0.61 18.07 -1.49
C CYS A 23 0.27 19.35 -2.27
N THR A 24 1.19 20.30 -2.24
CA THR A 24 1.06 21.59 -2.93
C THR A 24 2.08 21.78 -4.06
N THR A 25 3.04 20.86 -4.23
CA THR A 25 4.13 20.98 -5.19
C THR A 25 3.82 20.44 -6.58
N HIS A 26 2.84 19.56 -6.69
CA HIS A 26 2.38 18.95 -7.95
C HIS A 26 0.92 18.51 -7.81
N THR A 27 0.27 18.11 -8.90
CA THR A 27 -1.13 17.73 -8.91
C THR A 27 -1.33 16.22 -8.89
N TYR A 28 -2.49 15.81 -8.43
CA TYR A 28 -2.93 14.40 -8.52
C TYR A 28 -2.93 13.89 -9.97
N ASP A 29 -3.41 14.71 -10.92
CA ASP A 29 -3.50 14.32 -12.32
C ASP A 29 -2.12 14.03 -12.93
N MET A 30 -1.07 14.75 -12.54
CA MET A 30 0.30 14.44 -12.95
C MET A 30 0.74 13.04 -12.51
N LYS A 31 0.32 12.59 -11.33
CA LYS A 31 0.60 11.22 -10.84
C LYS A 31 -0.11 10.17 -11.67
N ILE A 32 -1.38 10.37 -11.95
CA ILE A 32 -2.18 9.47 -12.80
C ILE A 32 -1.62 9.39 -14.22
N GLU A 33 -1.25 10.53 -14.81
CA GLU A 33 -0.63 10.56 -16.14
C GLU A 33 0.69 9.77 -16.19
N THR A 34 1.52 9.93 -15.15
CA THR A 34 2.78 9.17 -15.04
C THR A 34 2.51 7.68 -15.02
N LEU A 35 1.56 7.22 -14.19
CA LEU A 35 1.20 5.80 -14.10
C LEU A 35 0.64 5.26 -15.42
N LYS A 36 -0.20 6.03 -16.11
CA LYS A 36 -0.72 5.65 -17.44
C LYS A 36 0.40 5.47 -18.46
N LYS A 37 1.42 6.36 -18.46
CA LYS A 37 2.60 6.22 -19.30
C LYS A 37 3.40 4.96 -18.96
N VAL A 38 3.61 4.68 -17.67
CA VAL A 38 4.28 3.45 -17.19
C VAL A 38 3.57 2.20 -17.72
N LYS A 39 2.24 2.17 -17.64
CA LYS A 39 1.44 1.04 -18.15
C LYS A 39 1.49 0.94 -19.69
N ALA A 40 1.48 2.08 -20.39
CA ALA A 40 1.59 2.10 -21.85
C ALA A 40 2.93 1.54 -22.36
N GLU A 41 4.03 1.73 -21.57
CA GLU A 41 5.34 1.14 -21.84
C GLU A 41 5.43 -0.35 -21.45
N GLY A 42 4.36 -0.98 -20.97
CA GLY A 42 4.33 -2.38 -20.55
C GLY A 42 5.09 -2.68 -19.27
N MET A 43 5.40 -1.66 -18.46
CA MET A 43 6.11 -1.82 -17.19
C MET A 43 5.15 -2.23 -16.06
N TYR A 44 5.68 -2.96 -15.09
CA TYR A 44 4.98 -3.25 -13.84
C TYR A 44 4.78 -1.97 -13.01
N ALA A 45 3.54 -1.58 -12.78
CA ALA A 45 3.19 -0.36 -12.07
C ALA A 45 2.87 -0.66 -10.59
N CYS A 46 3.65 -0.09 -9.69
CA CYS A 46 3.41 -0.13 -8.25
C CYS A 46 2.93 1.24 -7.77
N SER A 47 1.70 1.35 -7.31
CA SER A 47 1.12 2.60 -6.82
C SER A 47 0.07 2.33 -5.75
N GLY A 48 0.14 3.06 -4.68
CA GLY A 48 -0.79 3.01 -3.56
C GLY A 48 -0.84 4.34 -2.83
N GLY A 49 -1.01 4.29 -1.51
CA GLY A 49 -1.10 5.50 -0.72
C GLY A 49 -0.98 5.26 0.78
N ILE A 50 -1.33 6.31 1.52
CA ILE A 50 -1.28 6.34 2.97
C ILE A 50 -2.70 6.55 3.50
N ILE A 51 -3.09 5.77 4.49
CA ILE A 51 -4.36 5.88 5.21
C ILE A 51 -4.11 6.36 6.64
N GLY A 52 -5.08 7.07 7.21
CA GLY A 52 -4.96 7.69 8.53
C GLY A 52 -4.39 9.11 8.51
N MET A 53 -4.38 9.79 7.34
CA MET A 53 -3.97 11.19 7.18
C MET A 53 -5.12 12.19 7.35
N GLY A 54 -6.28 11.76 7.87
CA GLY A 54 -7.49 12.57 7.98
C GLY A 54 -8.43 12.47 6.77
N GLU A 55 -8.16 11.57 5.85
CA GLU A 55 -9.02 11.25 4.72
C GLU A 55 -10.33 10.56 5.18
N THR A 56 -11.38 10.70 4.37
CA THR A 56 -12.67 10.04 4.59
C THR A 56 -12.68 8.60 4.02
N TRP A 57 -13.73 7.84 4.32
CA TRP A 57 -13.95 6.53 3.69
C TRP A 57 -14.16 6.63 2.19
N GLU A 58 -14.85 7.68 1.73
CA GLU A 58 -15.02 7.98 0.31
C GLU A 58 -13.68 8.25 -0.37
N ASP A 59 -12.74 8.92 0.31
CA ASP A 59 -11.41 9.14 -0.22
C ASP A 59 -10.64 7.83 -0.41
N ARG A 60 -10.75 6.90 0.52
CA ARG A 60 -10.14 5.57 0.40
C ARG A 60 -10.74 4.77 -0.75
N LEU A 61 -12.08 4.84 -0.94
CA LEU A 61 -12.77 4.21 -2.06
C LEU A 61 -12.34 4.82 -3.39
N ASP A 62 -12.33 6.15 -3.49
CA ASP A 62 -11.90 6.87 -4.70
C ASP A 62 -10.45 6.52 -5.07
N MET A 63 -9.57 6.38 -4.05
CA MET A 63 -8.20 5.93 -4.28
C MET A 63 -8.15 4.51 -4.86
N ALA A 64 -8.92 3.57 -4.30
CA ALA A 64 -8.97 2.20 -4.79
C ALA A 64 -9.50 2.11 -6.23
N VAL A 65 -10.54 2.87 -6.55
CA VAL A 65 -11.14 2.94 -7.90
C VAL A 65 -10.14 3.55 -8.90
N SER A 66 -9.49 4.65 -8.54
CA SER A 66 -8.49 5.30 -9.41
C SER A 66 -7.33 4.35 -9.77
N LEU A 67 -6.88 3.56 -8.80
CA LEU A 67 -5.83 2.56 -9.03
C LEU A 67 -6.31 1.40 -9.93
N ALA A 68 -7.58 0.99 -9.78
CA ALA A 68 -8.19 -0.01 -10.65
C ALA A 68 -8.34 0.50 -12.10
N GLU A 69 -8.76 1.76 -12.29
CA GLU A 69 -8.89 2.40 -13.61
C GLU A 69 -7.54 2.51 -14.33
N VAL A 70 -6.47 2.76 -13.61
CA VAL A 70 -5.10 2.75 -14.16
C VAL A 70 -4.63 1.32 -14.47
N GLY A 71 -5.16 0.33 -13.75
CA GLY A 71 -4.73 -1.07 -13.87
C GLY A 71 -3.35 -1.32 -13.28
N VAL A 72 -3.09 -0.78 -12.07
CA VAL A 72 -1.81 -1.01 -11.39
C VAL A 72 -1.66 -2.47 -10.98
N ASP A 73 -0.42 -2.94 -10.92
CA ASP A 73 -0.11 -4.34 -10.64
C ASP A 73 0.12 -4.59 -9.14
N SER A 74 0.55 -3.57 -8.39
CA SER A 74 0.80 -3.67 -6.95
C SER A 74 0.36 -2.39 -6.23
N ILE A 75 -0.30 -2.57 -5.09
CA ILE A 75 -0.88 -1.47 -4.28
C ILE A 75 -0.32 -1.55 -2.86
N PRO A 76 0.76 -0.82 -2.53
CA PRO A 76 1.19 -0.67 -1.16
C PRO A 76 0.20 0.20 -0.37
N LEU A 77 -0.33 -0.33 0.72
CA LEU A 77 -1.11 0.38 1.71
C LEU A 77 -0.23 0.66 2.93
N ASN A 78 -0.07 1.95 3.23
CA ASN A 78 0.68 2.42 4.38
C ASN A 78 -0.30 3.01 5.40
N ALA A 79 -0.24 2.60 6.65
CA ALA A 79 -0.96 3.23 7.73
C ALA A 79 -0.07 4.31 8.38
N LEU A 80 -0.58 5.53 8.49
CA LEU A 80 0.18 6.64 9.08
C LEU A 80 0.51 6.33 10.55
N MET A 81 1.77 6.54 10.87
CA MET A 81 2.24 6.63 12.26
C MET A 81 2.71 8.08 12.47
N PRO A 82 1.90 8.93 13.13
CA PRO A 82 2.26 10.33 13.36
C PRO A 82 3.58 10.48 14.09
N ILE A 83 4.41 11.41 13.63
CA ILE A 83 5.73 11.69 14.20
C ILE A 83 5.75 13.11 14.72
N ALA A 84 6.23 13.31 15.95
CA ALA A 84 6.39 14.63 16.55
C ALA A 84 7.26 15.55 15.68
N GLY A 85 6.88 16.82 15.59
CA GLY A 85 7.53 17.82 14.76
C GLY A 85 7.11 17.81 13.29
N THR A 86 6.13 16.96 12.90
CA THR A 86 5.58 16.92 11.54
C THR A 86 4.18 17.58 11.50
N PRO A 87 3.70 18.04 10.32
CA PRO A 87 2.37 18.64 10.20
C PRO A 87 1.21 17.72 10.63
N LEU A 88 1.44 16.41 10.66
CA LEU A 88 0.43 15.40 11.00
C LEU A 88 0.61 14.83 12.41
N GLU A 89 1.46 15.42 13.26
CA GLU A 89 1.77 14.91 14.61
C GLU A 89 0.54 14.81 15.54
N GLY A 90 -0.47 15.67 15.31
CA GLY A 90 -1.69 15.69 16.11
C GLY A 90 -2.78 14.71 15.71
N LEU A 91 -2.54 13.89 14.67
CA LEU A 91 -3.52 12.89 14.26
C LEU A 91 -3.47 11.66 15.16
N GLU A 92 -4.64 11.08 15.42
CA GLU A 92 -4.73 9.79 16.08
C GLU A 92 -4.31 8.66 15.13
N HIS A 93 -3.77 7.58 15.70
CA HIS A 93 -3.47 6.39 14.92
C HIS A 93 -4.77 5.79 14.37
N ILE A 94 -4.74 5.40 13.10
CA ILE A 94 -5.82 4.59 12.53
C ILE A 94 -5.90 3.25 13.26
N ASN A 95 -7.10 2.80 13.58
CA ASN A 95 -7.31 1.53 14.28
C ASN A 95 -7.20 0.32 13.34
N GLU A 96 -6.89 -0.84 13.88
CA GLU A 96 -6.76 -2.08 13.11
C GLU A 96 -8.03 -2.44 12.33
N PRO A 97 -9.28 -2.38 12.88
CA PRO A 97 -10.48 -2.65 12.10
C PRO A 97 -10.62 -1.83 10.83
N ASP A 98 -10.21 -0.56 10.87
CA ASP A 98 -10.29 0.33 9.70
C ASP A 98 -9.20 0.00 8.66
N ILE A 99 -8.03 -0.43 9.11
CA ILE A 99 -6.99 -0.96 8.20
C ILE A 99 -7.51 -2.23 7.51
N LEU A 100 -8.07 -3.18 8.27
CA LEU A 100 -8.59 -4.44 7.73
C LEU A 100 -9.72 -4.23 6.72
N ARG A 101 -10.67 -3.32 7.02
CA ARG A 101 -11.74 -2.93 6.09
C ARG A 101 -11.17 -2.32 4.82
N THR A 102 -10.15 -1.44 4.95
CA THR A 102 -9.49 -0.82 3.80
C THR A 102 -8.84 -1.90 2.92
N VAL A 103 -8.09 -2.82 3.49
CA VAL A 103 -7.49 -3.96 2.77
C VAL A 103 -8.57 -4.76 2.03
N SER A 104 -9.70 -5.05 2.70
CA SER A 104 -10.78 -5.87 2.12
C SER A 104 -11.40 -5.22 0.88
N PHE A 105 -11.76 -3.94 0.94
CA PHE A 105 -12.37 -3.32 -0.24
C PHE A 105 -11.35 -2.99 -1.33
N PHE A 106 -10.09 -2.70 -0.98
CA PHE A 106 -9.03 -2.61 -1.98
C PHE A 106 -8.86 -3.91 -2.76
N ARG A 107 -8.89 -5.06 -2.06
CA ARG A 107 -8.88 -6.37 -2.72
C ARG A 107 -10.11 -6.59 -3.58
N TYR A 108 -11.30 -6.20 -3.11
CA TYR A 108 -12.54 -6.36 -3.87
C TYR A 108 -12.55 -5.55 -5.16
N ILE A 109 -12.09 -4.29 -5.10
CA ILE A 109 -12.04 -3.38 -6.25
C ILE A 109 -10.87 -3.75 -7.18
N ASN A 110 -9.74 -4.21 -6.63
CA ASN A 110 -8.51 -4.57 -7.36
C ASN A 110 -8.18 -6.06 -7.23
N PRO A 111 -9.01 -6.97 -7.80
CA PRO A 111 -8.88 -8.41 -7.53
C PRO A 111 -7.59 -9.04 -8.03
N LYS A 112 -6.93 -8.44 -9.03
CA LYS A 112 -5.70 -8.97 -9.63
C LYS A 112 -4.42 -8.33 -9.10
N ALA A 113 -4.50 -7.13 -8.52
CA ALA A 113 -3.32 -6.43 -8.01
C ALA A 113 -2.80 -7.06 -6.71
N ASP A 114 -1.50 -6.96 -6.47
CA ASP A 114 -0.93 -7.29 -5.17
C ASP A 114 -1.27 -6.21 -4.15
N ILE A 115 -2.11 -6.52 -3.17
CA ILE A 115 -2.35 -5.64 -2.03
C ILE A 115 -1.24 -5.87 -1.02
N ARG A 116 -0.36 -4.88 -0.87
CA ARG A 116 0.86 -4.99 -0.09
C ARG A 116 0.76 -4.20 1.21
N LEU A 117 1.03 -4.85 2.33
CA LEU A 117 1.20 -4.15 3.61
C LEU A 117 2.55 -3.44 3.61
N GLY A 118 2.52 -2.12 3.73
CA GLY A 118 3.69 -1.25 3.81
C GLY A 118 3.97 -0.81 5.24
N ALA A 119 4.19 0.51 5.43
CA ALA A 119 4.41 1.09 6.75
C ALA A 119 3.16 0.99 7.64
N GLY A 120 3.36 1.06 8.97
CA GLY A 120 2.28 1.01 9.95
C GLY A 120 1.83 -0.40 10.36
N ARG A 121 2.55 -1.45 9.99
CA ARG A 121 2.25 -2.83 10.45
C ARG A 121 2.24 -2.99 11.96
N ALA A 122 2.96 -2.15 12.70
CA ALA A 122 2.94 -2.14 14.16
C ALA A 122 1.55 -1.82 14.76
N LEU A 123 0.62 -1.29 13.96
CA LEU A 123 -0.78 -1.06 14.32
C LEU A 123 -1.67 -2.32 14.18
N LEU A 124 -1.11 -3.40 13.62
CA LEU A 124 -1.81 -4.67 13.40
C LEU A 124 -1.39 -5.71 14.43
N THR A 125 -2.35 -6.52 14.89
CA THR A 125 -2.07 -7.67 15.76
C THR A 125 -1.45 -8.81 14.96
N ASN A 126 -0.64 -9.66 15.64
CA ASN A 126 -0.03 -10.87 15.07
C ASN A 126 0.65 -10.60 13.71
N ASP A 127 1.47 -9.54 13.66
CA ASP A 127 2.22 -9.17 12.44
C ASP A 127 1.34 -8.98 11.19
N GLY A 128 0.05 -8.70 11.37
CA GLY A 128 -0.90 -8.48 10.29
C GLY A 128 -1.53 -9.74 9.71
N GLU A 129 -1.56 -10.85 10.44
CA GLU A 129 -2.22 -12.10 10.03
C GLU A 129 -3.66 -11.86 9.55
N LEU A 130 -4.44 -11.04 10.29
CA LEU A 130 -5.81 -10.70 9.90
C LEU A 130 -5.86 -9.89 8.60
N ALA A 131 -4.88 -9.05 8.32
CA ALA A 131 -4.83 -8.30 7.06
C ALA A 131 -4.61 -9.23 5.85
N PHE A 132 -3.81 -10.29 5.99
CA PHE A 132 -3.71 -11.34 4.96
C PHE A 132 -5.01 -12.11 4.79
N LYS A 133 -5.76 -12.39 5.86
CA LYS A 133 -7.11 -12.99 5.78
C LYS A 133 -8.12 -12.04 5.14
N SER A 134 -7.92 -10.73 5.30
CA SER A 134 -8.76 -9.67 4.71
C SER A 134 -8.46 -9.37 3.24
N GLY A 135 -7.41 -9.94 2.66
CA GLY A 135 -7.12 -9.79 1.22
C GLY A 135 -5.74 -9.27 0.86
N ALA A 136 -4.86 -8.98 1.83
CA ALA A 136 -3.47 -8.70 1.53
C ALA A 136 -2.79 -9.93 0.90
N SER A 137 -1.90 -9.71 -0.07
CA SER A 137 -1.16 -10.77 -0.77
C SER A 137 0.35 -10.64 -0.64
N ALA A 138 0.84 -9.50 -0.17
CA ALA A 138 2.25 -9.22 -0.02
C ALA A 138 2.52 -8.31 1.20
N THR A 139 3.76 -8.23 1.62
CA THR A 139 4.20 -7.31 2.67
C THR A 139 5.63 -6.85 2.44
N ILE A 140 5.96 -5.69 2.99
CA ILE A 140 7.34 -5.24 3.14
C ILE A 140 7.84 -5.77 4.48
N THR A 141 8.98 -6.41 4.49
CA THR A 141 9.60 -6.97 5.71
C THR A 141 11.00 -6.39 5.95
N GLY A 142 11.43 -6.38 7.21
CA GLY A 142 12.70 -5.82 7.63
C GLY A 142 12.64 -4.31 7.95
N ASN A 143 13.76 -3.77 8.46
CA ASN A 143 13.81 -2.41 9.02
C ASN A 143 14.24 -1.32 8.03
N MET A 144 14.44 -1.64 6.76
CA MET A 144 15.07 -0.70 5.80
C MET A 144 14.18 0.47 5.36
N LEU A 145 12.86 0.31 5.44
CA LEU A 145 11.90 1.30 4.87
C LEU A 145 10.93 1.86 5.92
N THR A 146 11.12 1.55 7.20
CA THR A 146 10.20 1.98 8.26
C THR A 146 10.97 2.63 9.40
N THR A 147 10.39 3.68 9.97
CA THR A 147 10.92 4.35 11.17
C THR A 147 10.67 3.57 12.46
N VAL A 148 9.91 2.47 12.37
CA VAL A 148 9.56 1.58 13.49
C VAL A 148 10.00 0.16 13.15
N ALA A 149 10.45 -0.59 14.15
CA ALA A 149 10.81 -1.99 14.00
C ALA A 149 9.63 -2.79 13.40
N CYS A 150 9.90 -3.52 12.33
CA CYS A 150 8.94 -4.40 11.66
C CYS A 150 9.24 -5.86 11.98
N ALA A 151 8.30 -6.74 11.61
CA ALA A 151 8.49 -8.17 11.62
C ALA A 151 9.74 -8.58 10.81
N THR A 152 10.38 -9.64 11.23
CA THR A 152 11.54 -10.20 10.51
C THR A 152 11.07 -11.06 9.33
N ILE A 153 11.96 -11.27 8.35
CA ILE A 153 11.68 -12.21 7.24
C ILE A 153 11.30 -13.59 7.79
N ARG A 154 11.92 -14.01 8.89
CA ARG A 154 11.65 -15.31 9.52
C ARG A 154 10.25 -15.34 10.11
N SER A 155 9.85 -14.35 10.92
CA SER A 155 8.51 -14.32 11.53
C SER A 155 7.42 -14.21 10.47
N ASP A 156 7.64 -13.44 9.41
CA ASP A 156 6.68 -13.34 8.29
C ASP A 156 6.51 -14.69 7.56
N LYS A 157 7.61 -15.42 7.32
CA LYS A 157 7.53 -16.75 6.72
C LYS A 157 6.76 -17.73 7.61
N GLU A 158 7.11 -17.80 8.89
CA GLU A 158 6.46 -18.68 9.87
C GLU A 158 4.95 -18.38 9.97
N MET A 159 4.56 -17.11 9.99
CA MET A 159 3.15 -16.69 9.99
C MET A 159 2.43 -17.15 8.71
N LEU A 160 2.99 -16.86 7.54
CA LEU A 160 2.36 -17.18 6.24
C LEU A 160 2.28 -18.70 6.00
N GLU A 161 3.30 -19.45 6.36
CA GLU A 161 3.31 -20.91 6.31
C GLU A 161 2.26 -21.51 7.27
N GLY A 162 2.13 -20.94 8.48
CA GLY A 162 1.07 -21.29 9.44
C GLY A 162 -0.34 -21.05 8.90
N MET A 163 -0.51 -20.11 7.98
CA MET A 163 -1.75 -19.85 7.25
C MET A 163 -1.94 -20.77 6.01
N GLY A 164 -1.04 -21.70 5.75
CA GLY A 164 -1.05 -22.57 4.59
C GLY A 164 -0.65 -21.87 3.28
N ARG A 165 0.03 -20.73 3.35
CA ARG A 165 0.51 -19.99 2.18
C ARG A 165 1.90 -20.44 1.77
N ASN A 166 2.13 -20.54 0.46
CA ASN A 166 3.46 -20.85 -0.06
C ASN A 166 4.29 -19.56 -0.12
N VAL A 167 5.41 -19.55 0.60
CA VAL A 167 6.35 -18.41 0.67
C VAL A 167 7.63 -18.66 -0.14
N THR A 168 7.72 -19.78 -0.88
CA THR A 168 8.87 -20.08 -1.74
C THR A 168 8.79 -19.24 -3.01
N PRO A 169 9.80 -18.43 -3.34
CA PRO A 169 9.81 -17.66 -4.58
C PRO A 169 9.71 -18.58 -5.81
N GLU A 170 8.97 -18.14 -6.85
CA GLU A 170 8.78 -18.96 -8.06
C GLU A 170 10.08 -19.33 -8.77
N TYR A 171 11.10 -18.45 -8.72
CA TYR A 171 12.41 -18.72 -9.31
C TYR A 171 13.24 -19.76 -8.54
N MET A 172 12.76 -20.23 -7.39
CA MET A 172 13.39 -21.30 -6.60
C MET A 172 12.65 -22.66 -6.76
N LYS A 173 11.62 -22.71 -7.60
CA LYS A 173 10.91 -23.94 -7.97
C LYS A 173 11.49 -24.48 -9.28
#